data_4b147aa488884933a6e80f1f74ff5dd3
#
_entry.id   4b147aa488884933a6e80f1f74ff5dd3
#
_cell.length_a   1.000
_cell.length_b   1.000
_cell.length_c   1.000
_cell.angle_alpha   90.00
_cell.angle_beta   90.00
_cell.angle_gamma   90.00
#
_symmetry.space_group_name_H-M   'P 1'
#
loop_
_entity.id
_entity.type
_entity.pdbx_description
1 polymer ?
#
loop_
_entity_poly.entity_id
_entity_poly.type
_entity_poly.pdbx_seq_one_letter_code
_entity_poly.pdbx_strand_id
1 'polypeptide(L)'
;MTKRNVLIFHSGAMGDFVVSWPLAMACCRVMPQNRVIYVTAGQKGKLAEHVLGVESIDIESGFASLWQGADGAPENVRKLVAGAAMIFSFGTHDDDQWSAAVRAIAPEARLIHLTTKCPDAFAGHVARYMVEQIKAVQPAVAAAVGQMVSALFRRG
;
A
#
# COMPACT_ATOMS: atom_id res chain seq x y z
N MET A 1 -4.51 15.57 -18.24
CA MET A 1 -4.62 15.32 -16.79
C MET A 1 -3.53 14.40 -16.32
N THR A 2 -2.81 14.83 -15.29
CA THR A 2 -1.76 14.02 -14.69
C THR A 2 -2.40 12.84 -13.95
N LYS A 3 -1.89 11.63 -14.18
CA LYS A 3 -2.34 10.44 -13.44
C LYS A 3 -1.99 10.60 -11.95
N ARG A 4 -2.95 10.38 -11.09
CA ARG A 4 -2.70 10.37 -9.66
C ARG A 4 -2.16 8.99 -9.24
N ASN A 5 -1.37 8.99 -8.19
CA ASN A 5 -0.72 7.78 -7.71
C ASN A 5 -1.58 7.06 -6.69
N VAL A 6 -1.48 5.73 -6.71
CA VAL A 6 -1.86 4.88 -5.59
C VAL A 6 -0.56 4.32 -5.02
N LEU A 7 -0.23 4.70 -3.80
CA LEU A 7 1.02 4.29 -3.16
C LEU A 7 0.76 3.15 -2.19
N ILE A 8 1.64 2.17 -2.18
CA ILE A 8 1.60 1.05 -1.23
C ILE A 8 2.95 1.01 -0.52
N PHE A 9 2.97 1.47 0.72
CA PHE A 9 4.17 1.45 1.58
C PHE A 9 4.26 0.11 2.29
N HIS A 10 5.37 -0.59 2.12
CA HIS A 10 5.60 -1.88 2.75
C HIS A 10 7.06 -2.05 3.13
N SER A 11 7.35 -2.15 4.42
CA SER A 11 8.70 -2.35 4.94
C SER A 11 8.89 -3.70 5.65
N GLY A 12 7.91 -4.58 5.56
CA GLY A 12 7.92 -5.88 6.24
C GLY A 12 8.76 -6.95 5.54
N ALA A 13 8.67 -8.16 6.07
CA ALA A 13 9.37 -9.32 5.52
C ALA A 13 8.83 -9.72 4.13
N MET A 14 9.62 -10.51 3.40
CA MET A 14 9.28 -10.94 2.05
C MET A 14 7.93 -11.69 1.99
N GLY A 15 7.66 -12.57 2.96
CA GLY A 15 6.39 -13.30 2.99
C GLY A 15 5.19 -12.38 3.12
N ASP A 16 5.27 -11.40 4.01
CA ASP A 16 4.21 -10.39 4.19
C ASP A 16 4.07 -9.51 2.96
N PHE A 17 5.18 -9.20 2.29
CA PHE A 17 5.17 -8.43 1.06
C PHE A 17 4.40 -9.16 -0.03
N VAL A 18 4.68 -10.44 -0.25
CA VAL A 18 3.99 -11.26 -1.25
C VAL A 18 2.48 -11.37 -0.94
N VAL A 19 2.11 -11.46 0.34
CA VAL A 19 0.70 -11.46 0.76
C VAL A 19 0.00 -10.16 0.37
N SER A 20 0.72 -9.05 0.26
CA SER A 20 0.15 -7.77 -0.18
C SER A 20 -0.13 -7.69 -1.70
N TRP A 21 0.42 -8.60 -2.51
CA TRP A 21 0.31 -8.52 -3.97
C TRP A 21 -1.12 -8.49 -4.50
N PRO A 22 -2.09 -9.24 -3.95
CA PRO A 22 -3.47 -9.13 -4.40
C PRO A 22 -4.04 -7.71 -4.27
N LEU A 23 -3.58 -6.94 -3.28
CA LEU A 23 -3.96 -5.53 -3.14
C LEU A 23 -3.47 -4.71 -4.33
N ALA A 24 -2.20 -4.85 -4.71
CA ALA A 24 -1.64 -4.13 -5.85
C ALA A 24 -2.36 -4.50 -7.15
N MET A 25 -2.62 -5.78 -7.35
CA MET A 25 -3.35 -6.27 -8.53
C MET A 25 -4.78 -5.73 -8.57
N ALA A 26 -5.45 -5.69 -7.41
CA ALA A 26 -6.80 -5.16 -7.31
C ALA A 26 -6.84 -3.66 -7.61
N CYS A 27 -5.85 -2.90 -7.12
CA CYS A 27 -5.75 -1.48 -7.42
C CYS A 27 -5.56 -1.23 -8.92
N CYS A 28 -4.74 -2.02 -9.59
CA CYS A 28 -4.56 -1.93 -11.03
C CYS A 28 -5.86 -2.20 -11.78
N ARG A 29 -6.66 -3.13 -11.30
CA ARG A 29 -7.93 -3.50 -11.93
C ARG A 29 -9.03 -2.47 -11.70
N VAL A 30 -9.16 -1.99 -10.46
CA VAL A 30 -10.23 -1.08 -10.05
C VAL A 30 -9.93 0.35 -10.44
N MET A 31 -8.66 0.74 -10.44
CA MET A 31 -8.20 2.09 -10.72
C MET A 31 -7.20 2.11 -11.89
N PRO A 32 -7.61 1.68 -13.10
CA PRO A 32 -6.67 1.51 -14.22
C PRO A 32 -6.07 2.83 -14.71
N GLN A 33 -6.65 3.97 -14.34
CA GLN A 33 -6.16 5.29 -14.71
C GLN A 33 -5.14 5.84 -13.72
N ASN A 34 -4.92 5.15 -12.59
CA ASN A 34 -3.95 5.55 -11.60
C ASN A 34 -2.65 4.74 -11.75
N ARG A 35 -1.54 5.35 -11.35
CA ARG A 35 -0.26 4.64 -11.26
C ARG A 35 -0.18 3.95 -9.91
N VAL A 36 -0.03 2.64 -9.91
CA VAL A 36 0.15 1.87 -8.67
C VAL A 36 1.65 1.72 -8.44
N ILE A 37 2.13 2.23 -7.32
CA ILE A 37 3.56 2.29 -7.00
C ILE A 37 3.80 1.69 -5.62
N TYR A 38 4.63 0.65 -5.55
CA TYR A 38 5.15 0.17 -4.28
C TYR A 38 6.28 1.08 -3.81
N VAL A 39 6.23 1.48 -2.55
CA VAL A 39 7.34 2.11 -1.84
C VAL A 39 7.86 1.08 -0.84
N THR A 40 8.94 0.42 -1.16
CA THR A 40 9.45 -0.74 -0.43
C THR A 40 10.95 -0.90 -0.64
N ALA A 41 11.57 -1.86 0.03
CA ALA A 41 12.98 -2.15 -0.17
C ALA A 41 13.26 -2.48 -1.64
N GLY A 42 14.39 -2.00 -2.17
CA GLY A 42 14.69 -2.05 -3.60
C GLY A 42 14.57 -3.42 -4.24
N GLN A 43 15.06 -4.48 -3.57
CA GLN A 43 14.97 -5.85 -4.10
C GLN A 43 13.55 -6.35 -4.19
N LYS A 44 12.71 -6.06 -3.19
CA LYS A 44 11.30 -6.43 -3.20
C LYS A 44 10.53 -5.68 -4.27
N GLY A 45 10.83 -4.39 -4.42
CA GLY A 45 10.22 -3.57 -5.46
C GLY A 45 10.50 -4.09 -6.86
N LYS A 46 11.75 -4.46 -7.13
CA LYS A 46 12.14 -5.04 -8.42
C LYS A 46 11.43 -6.35 -8.70
N LEU A 47 11.25 -7.18 -7.68
CA LEU A 47 10.50 -8.43 -7.82
C LEU A 47 9.04 -8.15 -8.19
N ALA A 48 8.40 -7.21 -7.51
CA ALA A 48 7.03 -6.82 -7.81
C ALA A 48 6.89 -6.24 -9.23
N GLU A 49 7.84 -5.42 -9.67
CA GLU A 49 7.88 -4.91 -11.04
C GLU A 49 7.91 -6.05 -12.06
N HIS A 50 8.77 -7.03 -11.81
CA HIS A 50 8.94 -8.17 -12.72
C HIS A 50 7.71 -9.08 -12.76
N VAL A 51 7.13 -9.38 -11.61
CA VAL A 51 6.02 -10.36 -11.51
C VAL A 51 4.67 -9.71 -11.79
N LEU A 52 4.43 -8.51 -11.27
CA LEU A 52 3.13 -7.84 -11.34
C LEU A 52 3.05 -6.76 -12.40
N GLY A 53 4.20 -6.28 -12.89
CA GLY A 53 4.22 -5.18 -13.83
C GLY A 53 3.88 -3.82 -13.21
N VAL A 54 3.97 -3.68 -11.90
CA VAL A 54 3.76 -2.40 -11.21
C VAL A 54 5.05 -1.64 -11.09
N GLU A 55 4.96 -0.34 -10.80
CA GLU A 55 6.14 0.49 -10.53
C GLU A 55 6.58 0.33 -9.07
N SER A 56 7.85 0.60 -8.80
CA SER A 56 8.35 0.63 -7.43
C SER A 56 9.35 1.77 -7.23
N ILE A 57 9.45 2.22 -5.98
CA ILE A 57 10.43 3.21 -5.53
C ILE A 57 11.05 2.68 -4.25
N ASP A 58 12.36 2.85 -4.12
CA ASP A 58 13.10 2.39 -2.96
C ASP A 58 12.71 3.22 -1.73
N ILE A 59 12.23 2.55 -0.69
CA ILE A 59 11.81 3.20 0.55
C ILE A 59 12.97 3.93 1.25
N GLU A 60 14.22 3.54 0.97
CA GLU A 60 15.40 4.18 1.54
C GLU A 60 15.76 5.50 0.84
N SER A 61 15.06 5.87 -0.22
CA SER A 61 15.32 7.10 -0.96
C SER A 61 14.65 8.33 -0.32
N GLY A 62 14.85 8.52 0.98
CA GLY A 62 14.41 9.71 1.71
C GLY A 62 13.09 9.58 2.46
N PHE A 63 12.42 8.44 2.39
CA PHE A 63 11.10 8.27 3.01
C PHE A 63 11.14 8.18 4.54
N ALA A 64 12.29 7.81 5.12
CA ALA A 64 12.46 7.80 6.57
C ALA A 64 12.26 9.18 7.20
N SER A 65 12.47 10.26 6.45
CA SER A 65 12.28 11.63 6.90
C SER A 65 10.83 11.93 7.30
N LEU A 66 9.87 11.19 6.78
CA LEU A 66 8.45 11.35 7.15
C LEU A 66 8.20 11.10 8.64
N TRP A 67 9.02 10.27 9.28
CA TRP A 67 8.93 10.03 10.72
C TRP A 67 9.36 11.24 11.56
N GLN A 68 10.01 12.23 10.93
CA GLN A 68 10.48 13.46 11.60
C GLN A 68 9.59 14.66 11.27
N GLY A 69 8.58 14.50 10.44
CA GLY A 69 7.63 15.55 10.07
C GLY A 69 7.68 15.91 8.58
N ALA A 70 6.65 16.61 8.14
CA ALA A 70 6.50 16.98 6.73
C ALA A 70 7.57 17.98 6.25
N ASP A 71 7.97 18.91 7.12
CA ASP A 71 8.84 20.02 6.73
C ASP A 71 10.23 19.57 6.28
N GLY A 72 10.73 18.48 6.85
CA GLY A 72 12.06 17.95 6.53
C GLY A 72 12.07 16.97 5.36
N ALA A 73 10.94 16.67 4.76
CA ALA A 73 10.86 15.70 3.68
C ALA A 73 11.53 16.22 2.40
N PRO A 74 12.38 15.40 1.74
CA PRO A 74 12.98 15.79 0.47
C PRO A 74 11.93 16.04 -0.62
N GLU A 75 12.30 16.80 -1.63
CA GLU A 75 11.37 17.15 -2.71
C GLU A 75 10.83 15.92 -3.45
N ASN A 76 11.66 14.92 -3.70
CA ASN A 76 11.21 13.67 -4.34
C ASN A 76 10.10 12.97 -3.55
N VAL A 77 10.22 12.94 -2.23
CA VAL A 77 9.23 12.35 -1.32
C VAL A 77 7.95 13.19 -1.33
N ARG A 78 8.08 14.51 -1.16
CA ARG A 78 6.94 15.42 -1.19
C ARG A 78 6.15 15.33 -2.48
N LYS A 79 6.85 15.33 -3.60
CA LYS A 79 6.22 15.30 -4.93
C LYS A 79 5.45 13.99 -5.14
N LEU A 80 6.05 12.87 -4.76
CA LEU A 80 5.40 11.57 -4.88
C LEU A 80 4.14 11.49 -4.01
N VAL A 81 4.27 11.85 -2.75
CA VAL A 81 3.16 11.77 -1.76
C VAL A 81 2.06 12.76 -2.14
N ALA A 82 2.42 13.99 -2.50
CA ALA A 82 1.44 15.01 -2.89
C ALA A 82 0.63 14.61 -4.13
N GLY A 83 1.22 13.81 -5.01
CA GLY A 83 0.53 13.29 -6.20
C GLY A 83 -0.36 12.09 -5.95
N ALA A 84 -0.50 11.63 -4.70
CA ALA A 84 -1.27 10.45 -4.39
C ALA A 84 -2.75 10.74 -4.22
N ALA A 85 -3.59 9.90 -4.79
CA ALA A 85 -5.03 9.87 -4.52
C ALA A 85 -5.33 8.96 -3.33
N MET A 86 -4.54 7.91 -3.18
CA MET A 86 -4.75 6.89 -2.17
C MET A 86 -3.40 6.32 -1.72
N ILE A 87 -3.27 6.09 -0.42
CA ILE A 87 -2.05 5.56 0.18
C ILE A 87 -2.43 4.41 1.11
N PHE A 88 -1.92 3.22 0.79
CA PHE A 88 -1.99 2.07 1.68
C PHE A 88 -0.65 1.97 2.41
N SER A 89 -0.69 1.81 3.71
CA SER A 89 0.54 1.70 4.50
C SER A 89 0.48 0.53 5.46
N PHE A 90 1.47 -0.35 5.35
CA PHE A 90 1.63 -1.49 6.23
C PHE A 90 2.62 -1.16 7.33
N GLY A 91 2.21 -1.35 8.58
CA GLY A 91 3.08 -1.15 9.74
C GLY A 91 3.08 0.25 10.33
N THR A 92 2.22 1.12 9.87
CA THR A 92 2.01 2.45 10.45
C THR A 92 0.66 2.51 11.17
N HIS A 93 0.47 3.54 11.98
CA HIS A 93 -0.74 3.74 12.76
C HIS A 93 -1.30 5.14 12.52
N ASP A 94 -2.61 5.28 12.70
CA ASP A 94 -3.33 6.52 12.41
C ASP A 94 -2.82 7.73 13.21
N ASP A 95 -2.30 7.50 14.40
CA ASP A 95 -1.85 8.54 15.34
C ASP A 95 -0.33 8.75 15.36
N ASP A 96 0.44 8.12 14.47
CA ASP A 96 1.88 8.28 14.46
C ASP A 96 2.35 9.53 13.69
N GLN A 97 3.62 9.88 13.86
CA GLN A 97 4.22 11.06 13.21
C GLN A 97 4.29 10.90 11.69
N TRP A 98 4.51 9.68 11.22
CA TRP A 98 4.56 9.39 9.79
C TRP A 98 3.22 9.73 9.13
N SER A 99 2.12 9.30 9.74
CA SER A 99 0.77 9.56 9.22
C SER A 99 0.44 11.04 9.25
N ALA A 100 0.83 11.75 10.31
CA ALA A 100 0.66 13.20 10.37
C ALA A 100 1.43 13.92 9.26
N ALA A 101 2.66 13.49 8.97
CA ALA A 101 3.47 14.06 7.90
C ALA A 101 2.84 13.81 6.54
N VAL A 102 2.37 12.60 6.29
CA VAL A 102 1.70 12.23 5.03
C VAL A 102 0.43 13.07 4.83
N ARG A 103 -0.38 13.23 5.87
CA ARG A 103 -1.60 14.04 5.80
C ARG A 103 -1.32 15.52 5.55
N ALA A 104 -0.22 16.02 6.12
CA ALA A 104 0.20 17.40 5.89
C ALA A 104 0.62 17.64 4.44
N ILE A 105 1.30 16.67 3.82
CA ILE A 105 1.75 16.76 2.43
C ILE A 105 0.60 16.49 1.45
N ALA A 106 -0.26 15.54 1.76
CA ALA A 106 -1.35 15.10 0.87
C ALA A 106 -2.69 15.09 1.61
N PRO A 107 -3.24 16.26 1.96
CA PRO A 107 -4.46 16.32 2.78
C PRO A 107 -5.69 15.73 2.10
N GLU A 108 -5.70 15.63 0.79
CA GLU A 108 -6.82 15.07 0.02
C GLU A 108 -6.67 13.59 -0.27
N ALA A 109 -5.50 13.00 -0.01
CA ALA A 109 -5.30 11.56 -0.22
C ALA A 109 -6.00 10.76 0.87
N ARG A 110 -6.55 9.61 0.48
CA ARG A 110 -7.08 8.65 1.44
C ARG A 110 -5.91 7.83 1.97
N LEU A 111 -5.70 7.86 3.27
CA LEU A 111 -4.65 7.10 3.94
C LEU A 111 -5.29 5.91 4.66
N ILE A 112 -4.85 4.70 4.28
CA ILE A 112 -5.41 3.45 4.80
C ILE A 112 -4.27 2.64 5.43
N HIS A 113 -4.42 2.36 6.73
CA HIS A 113 -3.46 1.56 7.48
C HIS A 113 -3.86 0.08 7.41
N LEU A 114 -2.89 -0.77 7.08
CA LEU A 114 -3.08 -2.21 6.98
C LEU A 114 -2.04 -2.93 7.81
N THR A 115 -2.38 -4.14 8.26
CA THR A 115 -1.44 -5.01 8.94
C THR A 115 -1.57 -6.44 8.43
N THR A 116 -0.45 -7.15 8.37
CA THR A 116 -0.42 -8.59 8.10
C THR A 116 -0.44 -9.42 9.38
N LYS A 117 -0.41 -8.76 10.55
CA LYS A 117 -0.51 -9.43 11.85
C LYS A 117 -1.97 -9.71 12.17
N CYS A 118 -2.44 -10.93 11.88
CA CYS A 118 -3.79 -11.34 12.25
C CYS A 118 -3.94 -11.45 13.76
N PRO A 119 -5.03 -10.95 14.33
CA PRO A 119 -5.38 -11.28 15.71
C PRO A 119 -5.58 -12.79 15.87
N ASP A 120 -5.23 -13.34 17.03
CA ASP A 120 -5.41 -14.78 17.32
C ASP A 120 -6.87 -15.21 17.16
N ALA A 121 -7.80 -14.30 17.41
CA ALA A 121 -9.23 -14.58 17.29
C ALA A 121 -9.72 -14.62 15.83
N PHE A 122 -8.92 -14.18 14.87
CA PHE A 122 -9.33 -14.19 13.47
C PHE A 122 -9.18 -15.60 12.88
N ALA A 123 -10.32 -16.17 12.45
CA ALA A 123 -10.36 -17.47 11.83
C ALA A 123 -10.22 -17.32 10.30
N GLY A 124 -9.02 -17.57 9.78
CA GLY A 124 -8.79 -17.52 8.35
C GLY A 124 -7.37 -17.10 7.98
N HIS A 125 -7.11 -17.08 6.68
CA HIS A 125 -5.82 -16.70 6.14
C HIS A 125 -5.60 -15.19 6.26
N VAL A 126 -4.35 -14.78 6.44
CA VAL A 126 -3.97 -13.35 6.55
C VAL A 126 -4.47 -12.50 5.37
N ALA A 127 -4.54 -13.08 4.17
CA ALA A 127 -5.07 -12.37 3.00
C ALA A 127 -6.55 -11.99 3.17
N ARG A 128 -7.34 -12.83 3.84
CA ARG A 128 -8.74 -12.51 4.15
C ARG A 128 -8.84 -11.43 5.20
N TYR A 129 -7.93 -11.41 6.16
CA TYR A 129 -7.86 -10.34 7.14
C TYR A 129 -7.57 -9.00 6.47
N MET A 130 -6.69 -8.98 5.46
CA MET A 130 -6.45 -7.79 4.66
C MET A 130 -7.73 -7.30 3.96
N VAL A 131 -8.52 -8.22 3.39
CA VAL A 131 -9.80 -7.86 2.76
C VAL A 131 -10.74 -7.18 3.75
N GLU A 132 -10.87 -7.71 4.96
CA GLU A 132 -11.73 -7.13 5.98
C GLU A 132 -11.27 -5.72 6.38
N GLN A 133 -9.98 -5.49 6.47
CA GLN A 133 -9.44 -4.15 6.77
C GLN A 133 -9.77 -3.13 5.67
N ILE A 134 -9.72 -3.53 4.40
CA ILE A 134 -9.97 -2.65 3.27
C ILE A 134 -11.46 -2.39 3.06
N LYS A 135 -12.31 -3.36 3.41
CA LYS A 135 -13.73 -3.35 3.11
C LYS A 135 -14.47 -2.12 3.64
N ALA A 136 -14.10 -1.65 4.82
CA ALA A 136 -14.73 -0.50 5.45
C ALA A 136 -14.38 0.83 4.75
N VAL A 137 -13.25 0.89 4.04
CA VAL A 137 -12.68 2.13 3.49
C VAL A 137 -12.77 2.16 1.97
N GLN A 138 -12.56 1.02 1.31
CA GLN A 138 -12.53 0.94 -0.15
C GLN A 138 -13.17 -0.37 -0.62
N PRO A 139 -14.52 -0.44 -0.63
CA PRO A 139 -15.23 -1.70 -0.92
C PRO A 139 -14.91 -2.31 -2.29
N ALA A 140 -14.73 -1.49 -3.33
CA ALA A 140 -14.42 -1.99 -4.67
C ALA A 140 -13.08 -2.72 -4.71
N VAL A 141 -12.05 -2.17 -4.06
CA VAL A 141 -10.74 -2.81 -3.95
C VAL A 141 -10.85 -4.08 -3.11
N ALA A 142 -11.56 -4.03 -1.99
CA ALA A 142 -11.78 -5.20 -1.13
C ALA A 142 -12.46 -6.34 -1.90
N ALA A 143 -13.47 -6.04 -2.70
CA ALA A 143 -14.16 -7.04 -3.52
C ALA A 143 -13.22 -7.67 -4.54
N ALA A 144 -12.38 -6.88 -5.21
CA ALA A 144 -11.41 -7.38 -6.18
C ALA A 144 -10.35 -8.25 -5.51
N VAL A 145 -9.82 -7.84 -4.35
CA VAL A 145 -8.88 -8.66 -3.57
C VAL A 145 -9.54 -9.97 -3.16
N GLY A 146 -10.77 -9.92 -2.66
CA GLY A 146 -11.51 -11.10 -2.25
C GLY A 146 -11.69 -12.11 -3.39
N GLN A 147 -11.99 -11.65 -4.59
CA GLN A 147 -12.11 -12.51 -5.77
C GLN A 147 -10.78 -13.19 -6.11
N MET A 148 -9.68 -12.45 -6.06
CA MET A 148 -8.34 -13.00 -6.34
C MET A 148 -7.92 -14.03 -5.30
N VAL A 149 -8.14 -13.76 -4.02
CA VAL A 149 -7.82 -14.67 -2.92
C VAL A 149 -8.66 -15.95 -3.04
N SER A 150 -9.96 -15.82 -3.30
CA SER A 150 -10.84 -16.97 -3.47
C SER A 150 -10.44 -17.85 -4.66
N ALA A 151 -10.00 -17.25 -5.75
CA ALA A 151 -9.51 -17.99 -6.92
C ALA A 151 -8.25 -18.80 -6.59
N LEU A 152 -7.34 -18.25 -5.81
CA LEU A 152 -6.12 -18.94 -5.38
C LEU A 152 -6.44 -20.17 -4.52
N PHE A 153 -7.40 -20.03 -3.60
CA PHE A 153 -7.77 -21.14 -2.72
C PHE A 153 -8.61 -22.22 -3.39
N ARG A 154 -9.29 -21.92 -4.49
CA ARG A 154 -10.05 -22.94 -5.25
C ARG A 154 -9.15 -23.90 -6.02
N ARG A 155 -7.92 -23.52 -6.32
CA ARG A 155 -6.97 -24.33 -7.09
C ARG A 155 -6.10 -25.23 -6.21
N GLY A 156 -6.23 -25.10 -4.89
CA GLY A 156 -5.53 -25.94 -3.92
C GLY A 156 -6.29 -27.23 -3.58
#